data_19187ba492b6d82193b82e032be368c1
#
_entry.id   19187ba492b6d82193b82e032be368c1
#
_cell.length_a   1.000
_cell.length_b   1.000
_cell.length_c   1.000
_cell.angle_alpha   90.00
_cell.angle_beta   90.00
_cell.angle_gamma   90.00
#
_symmetry.space_group_name_H-M   'P 1'
#
loop_
_entity.id
_entity.type
_entity.pdbx_description
1 polymer ?
#
loop_
_entity_poly.entity_id
_entity_poly.type
_entity_poly.pdbx_seq_one_letter_code
_entity_poly.pdbx_strand_id
1 'polypeptide(L)'
;MTDLTARSATGGSAARLGFWAAILTVVVVAVFAVAGIATPARSGPFCVSACVVYPYIDVAQFIPGDYLWLLPGILLAPTFVVLMACIDAHAPEPKKLYSHIGLSFALVYAVVILVDYFLELTVVVPSLQAGETAGLSLFTQYDPHGLFIALESLGYLMMTVAFLFAAPVFAGGRAERAIRGLFVLSFVLAVASFVGLAVLGHDLVAFEVTVLMITWIVLFASGTLLCGVFRRAGQTARLAR
;
A
#
# COMPACT_ATOMS: atom_id res chain seq x y z
N MET A 1 34.53 16.61 -15.56
CA MET A 1 33.91 17.58 -14.63
C MET A 1 32.38 17.66 -14.82
N THR A 2 31.87 17.61 -16.05
CA THR A 2 30.43 17.64 -16.39
C THR A 2 29.59 16.49 -15.80
N ASP A 3 30.14 15.28 -15.66
CA ASP A 3 29.41 14.10 -15.17
C ASP A 3 29.14 14.14 -13.65
N LEU A 4 30.07 14.68 -12.86
CA LEU A 4 29.93 14.84 -11.42
C LEU A 4 28.87 15.90 -11.04
N THR A 5 28.80 16.99 -11.81
CA THR A 5 27.79 18.04 -11.61
C THR A 5 26.39 17.59 -12.02
N ALA A 6 26.25 16.78 -13.06
CA ALA A 6 24.98 16.19 -13.47
C ALA A 6 24.46 15.19 -12.41
N ARG A 7 25.30 14.31 -11.88
CA ARG A 7 24.95 13.36 -10.81
C ARG A 7 24.56 14.05 -9.51
N SER A 8 25.22 15.15 -9.14
CA SER A 8 24.85 15.92 -7.92
C SER A 8 23.52 16.66 -8.10
N ALA A 9 23.20 17.11 -9.31
CA ALA A 9 21.94 17.78 -9.60
C ALA A 9 20.74 16.80 -9.56
N THR A 10 20.89 15.62 -10.15
CA THR A 10 19.85 14.57 -10.11
C THR A 10 19.64 14.02 -8.70
N GLY A 11 20.69 13.82 -7.92
CA GLY A 11 20.58 13.39 -6.51
C GLY A 11 19.81 14.38 -5.63
N GLY A 12 19.99 15.68 -5.83
CA GLY A 12 19.28 16.71 -5.06
C GLY A 12 17.79 16.81 -5.42
N SER A 13 17.41 16.62 -6.70
CA SER A 13 16.02 16.61 -7.13
C SER A 13 15.27 15.35 -6.64
N ALA A 14 15.89 14.18 -6.74
CA ALA A 14 15.32 12.92 -6.24
C ALA A 14 15.11 12.94 -4.71
N ALA A 15 16.06 13.48 -3.96
CA ALA A 15 15.91 13.63 -2.51
C ALA A 15 14.75 14.58 -2.13
N ARG A 16 14.55 15.67 -2.87
CA ARG A 16 13.42 16.59 -2.64
C ARG A 16 12.08 15.94 -2.99
N LEU A 17 12.00 15.23 -4.12
CA LEU A 17 10.81 14.47 -4.50
C LEU A 17 10.51 13.40 -3.46
N GLY A 18 11.53 12.64 -3.02
CA GLY A 18 11.40 11.61 -2.00
C GLY A 18 10.88 12.15 -0.66
N PHE A 19 11.33 13.34 -0.25
CA PHE A 19 10.82 13.99 0.96
C PHE A 19 9.32 14.28 0.86
N TRP A 20 8.85 14.87 -0.26
CA TRP A 20 7.44 15.16 -0.45
C TRP A 20 6.60 13.89 -0.66
N ALA A 21 7.13 12.90 -1.37
CA ALA A 21 6.48 11.60 -1.54
C ALA A 21 6.31 10.90 -0.17
N ALA A 22 7.32 10.95 0.70
CA ALA A 22 7.22 10.39 2.04
C ALA A 22 6.16 11.10 2.90
N ILE A 23 6.10 12.44 2.88
CA ILE A 23 5.04 13.21 3.55
C ILE A 23 3.66 12.81 3.01
N LEU A 24 3.50 12.82 1.69
CA LEU A 24 2.22 12.49 1.06
C LEU A 24 1.79 11.06 1.42
N THR A 25 2.72 10.09 1.41
CA THR A 25 2.45 8.71 1.84
C THR A 25 1.93 8.67 3.28
N VAL A 26 2.57 9.38 4.21
CA VAL A 26 2.15 9.44 5.62
C VAL A 26 0.75 10.01 5.75
N VAL A 27 0.46 11.12 5.05
CA VAL A 27 -0.86 11.76 5.09
C VAL A 27 -1.93 10.85 4.49
N VAL A 28 -1.66 10.31 3.30
CA VAL A 28 -2.64 9.47 2.59
C VAL A 28 -2.93 8.20 3.36
N VAL A 29 -1.90 7.52 3.91
CA VAL A 29 -2.13 6.29 4.69
C VAL A 29 -2.87 6.59 6.00
N ALA A 30 -2.63 7.74 6.63
CA ALA A 30 -3.37 8.13 7.83
C ALA A 30 -4.85 8.38 7.50
N VAL A 31 -5.16 9.09 6.41
CA VAL A 31 -6.54 9.31 5.95
C VAL A 31 -7.20 7.98 5.57
N PHE A 32 -6.47 7.12 4.87
CA PHE A 32 -6.96 5.80 4.48
C PHE A 32 -7.29 4.92 5.69
N ALA A 33 -6.38 4.87 6.67
CA ALA A 33 -6.60 4.10 7.90
C ALA A 33 -7.80 4.63 8.69
N VAL A 34 -7.95 5.95 8.83
CA VAL A 34 -9.10 6.55 9.52
C VAL A 34 -10.40 6.24 8.78
N ALA A 35 -10.42 6.39 7.45
CA ALA A 35 -11.61 6.12 6.64
C ALA A 35 -11.99 4.63 6.68
N GLY A 36 -11.01 3.71 6.51
CA GLY A 36 -11.24 2.26 6.56
C GLY A 36 -11.73 1.79 7.93
N ILE A 37 -11.11 2.26 9.03
CA ILE A 37 -11.55 1.90 10.40
C ILE A 37 -12.93 2.49 10.73
N ALA A 38 -13.27 3.66 10.18
CA ALA A 38 -14.56 4.28 10.38
C ALA A 38 -15.69 3.61 9.57
N THR A 39 -15.35 2.88 8.51
CA THR A 39 -16.33 2.15 7.70
C THR A 39 -16.72 0.84 8.41
N PRO A 40 -18.01 0.62 8.71
CA PRO A 40 -18.42 -0.59 9.40
C PRO A 40 -18.23 -1.84 8.54
N ALA A 41 -17.72 -2.91 9.13
CA ALA A 41 -17.72 -4.21 8.46
C ALA A 41 -19.15 -4.70 8.30
N ARG A 42 -19.58 -4.99 7.06
CA ARG A 42 -20.94 -5.43 6.72
C ARG A 42 -21.07 -6.93 6.51
N SER A 43 -19.96 -7.64 6.46
CA SER A 43 -19.94 -9.10 6.24
C SER A 43 -18.71 -9.72 6.89
N GLY A 44 -18.57 -11.04 6.80
CA GLY A 44 -17.43 -11.77 7.32
C GLY A 44 -17.30 -11.74 8.84
N PRO A 45 -16.14 -12.13 9.38
CA PRO A 45 -15.95 -12.37 10.81
C PRO A 45 -15.97 -11.10 11.68
N PHE A 46 -15.82 -9.93 11.08
CA PHE A 46 -15.78 -8.64 11.79
C PHE A 46 -17.13 -7.90 11.79
N CYS A 47 -18.16 -8.44 11.12
CA CYS A 47 -19.47 -7.82 11.15
C CYS A 47 -20.17 -8.04 12.50
N VAL A 48 -20.57 -6.92 13.15
CA VAL A 48 -21.23 -6.94 14.45
C VAL A 48 -22.72 -6.59 14.35
N SER A 49 -23.08 -5.72 13.39
CA SER A 49 -24.45 -5.25 13.21
C SER A 49 -24.74 -4.84 11.77
N ALA A 50 -26.00 -4.92 11.35
CA ALA A 50 -26.46 -4.65 9.99
C ALA A 50 -25.66 -5.45 8.94
N CYS A 51 -25.41 -6.73 9.23
CA CYS A 51 -24.65 -7.63 8.36
C CYS A 51 -25.47 -7.98 7.12
N VAL A 52 -24.77 -7.91 5.99
CA VAL A 52 -25.30 -8.33 4.69
C VAL A 52 -25.04 -9.82 4.50
N VAL A 53 -26.00 -10.53 3.94
CA VAL A 53 -25.91 -11.96 3.66
C VAL A 53 -25.79 -12.21 2.17
N TYR A 54 -25.29 -13.41 1.81
CA TYR A 54 -25.24 -13.81 0.42
C TYR A 54 -26.58 -13.59 -0.28
N PRO A 55 -26.65 -12.98 -1.47
CA PRO A 55 -25.52 -12.72 -2.41
C PRO A 55 -24.82 -11.36 -2.26
N TYR A 56 -24.92 -10.67 -1.13
CA TYR A 56 -24.21 -9.42 -0.81
C TYR A 56 -24.52 -8.23 -1.72
N ILE A 57 -25.71 -8.20 -2.30
CA ILE A 57 -26.13 -7.19 -3.29
C ILE A 57 -27.15 -6.18 -2.74
N ASP A 58 -27.74 -6.43 -1.55
CA ASP A 58 -28.67 -5.51 -0.90
C ASP A 58 -27.94 -4.42 -0.12
N VAL A 59 -27.05 -3.71 -0.82
CA VAL A 59 -26.08 -2.79 -0.22
C VAL A 59 -26.18 -1.35 -0.77
N ALA A 60 -27.08 -1.10 -1.72
CA ALA A 60 -27.25 0.22 -2.33
C ALA A 60 -27.51 1.34 -1.32
N GLN A 61 -28.15 1.02 -0.18
CA GLN A 61 -28.39 1.97 0.92
C GLN A 61 -27.12 2.48 1.62
N PHE A 62 -25.97 1.80 1.47
CA PHE A 62 -24.71 2.19 2.06
C PHE A 62 -23.86 3.06 1.13
N ILE A 63 -24.29 3.28 -0.10
CA ILE A 63 -23.63 4.15 -1.08
C ILE A 63 -23.98 5.63 -0.76
N PRO A 64 -23.01 6.56 -0.77
CA PRO A 64 -21.59 6.37 -1.03
C PRO A 64 -20.76 6.08 0.23
N GLY A 65 -21.35 6.07 1.43
CA GLY A 65 -20.67 6.06 2.71
C GLY A 65 -19.58 4.98 2.83
N ASP A 66 -19.95 3.73 2.57
CA ASP A 66 -19.06 2.57 2.72
C ASP A 66 -18.01 2.44 1.58
N TYR A 67 -17.99 3.37 0.61
CA TYR A 67 -17.06 3.36 -0.54
C TYR A 67 -16.05 4.51 -0.52
N LEU A 68 -16.22 5.49 0.38
CA LEU A 68 -15.35 6.68 0.41
C LEU A 68 -13.90 6.36 0.78
N TRP A 69 -13.67 5.28 1.52
CA TRP A 69 -12.33 4.84 1.91
C TRP A 69 -11.47 4.36 0.71
N LEU A 70 -12.11 3.96 -0.40
CA LEU A 70 -11.42 3.59 -1.63
C LEU A 70 -10.63 4.76 -2.23
N LEU A 71 -11.10 6.00 -2.08
CA LEU A 71 -10.47 7.19 -2.68
C LEU A 71 -9.04 7.41 -2.17
N PRO A 72 -8.77 7.47 -0.85
CA PRO A 72 -7.38 7.55 -0.38
C PRO A 72 -6.58 6.27 -0.73
N GLY A 73 -7.19 5.09 -0.85
CA GLY A 73 -6.54 3.87 -1.34
C GLY A 73 -6.05 3.99 -2.78
N ILE A 74 -6.89 4.52 -3.67
CA ILE A 74 -6.52 4.84 -5.07
C ILE A 74 -5.34 5.83 -5.11
N LEU A 75 -5.33 6.83 -4.25
CA LEU A 75 -4.24 7.81 -4.20
C LEU A 75 -2.96 7.22 -3.61
N LEU A 76 -3.08 6.27 -2.69
CA LEU A 76 -1.92 5.60 -2.07
C LEU A 76 -1.10 4.83 -3.10
N ALA A 77 -1.75 4.16 -4.05
CA ALA A 77 -1.09 3.30 -5.02
C ALA A 77 -0.01 4.05 -5.85
N PRO A 78 -0.32 5.12 -6.60
CA PRO A 78 0.71 5.88 -7.33
C PRO A 78 1.69 6.59 -6.39
N THR A 79 1.24 7.06 -5.22
CA THR A 79 2.12 7.71 -4.24
C THR A 79 3.19 6.74 -3.75
N PHE A 80 2.84 5.50 -3.49
CA PHE A 80 3.78 4.45 -3.10
C PHE A 80 4.79 4.14 -4.21
N VAL A 81 4.37 4.08 -5.47
CA VAL A 81 5.29 3.90 -6.61
C VAL A 81 6.30 5.05 -6.68
N VAL A 82 5.85 6.29 -6.52
CA VAL A 82 6.77 7.45 -6.52
C VAL A 82 7.74 7.37 -5.36
N LEU A 83 7.28 6.98 -4.17
CA LEU A 83 8.15 6.79 -3.00
C LEU A 83 9.21 5.72 -3.27
N MET A 84 8.81 4.56 -3.83
CA MET A 84 9.73 3.46 -4.15
C MET A 84 10.73 3.84 -5.25
N ALA A 85 10.32 4.63 -6.25
CA ALA A 85 11.21 5.18 -7.26
C ALA A 85 12.25 6.14 -6.65
N CYS A 86 11.86 6.93 -5.64
CA CYS A 86 12.80 7.79 -4.91
C CYS A 86 13.76 6.98 -4.02
N ILE A 87 13.31 5.88 -3.42
CA ILE A 87 14.16 4.93 -2.69
C ILE A 87 15.17 4.29 -3.66
N ASP A 88 14.72 3.89 -4.85
CA ASP A 88 15.60 3.34 -5.88
C ASP A 88 16.64 4.37 -6.34
N ALA A 89 16.24 5.60 -6.59
CA ALA A 89 17.18 6.68 -6.94
C ALA A 89 18.20 6.98 -5.81
N HIS A 90 17.83 6.74 -4.56
CA HIS A 90 18.71 6.91 -3.39
C HIS A 90 19.62 5.71 -3.14
N ALA A 91 19.31 4.55 -3.70
CA ALA A 91 20.04 3.31 -3.46
C ALA A 91 21.50 3.39 -3.95
N PRO A 92 22.49 2.97 -3.14
CA PRO A 92 23.88 2.87 -3.58
C PRO A 92 24.03 1.76 -4.65
N GLU A 93 25.00 1.92 -5.55
CA GLU A 93 25.23 1.00 -6.69
C GLU A 93 25.18 -0.50 -6.32
N PRO A 94 25.82 -0.97 -5.21
CA PRO A 94 25.77 -2.39 -4.84
C PRO A 94 24.37 -2.88 -4.45
N LYS A 95 23.40 -1.98 -4.23
CA LYS A 95 22.03 -2.28 -3.80
C LYS A 95 20.98 -1.96 -4.86
N LYS A 96 21.37 -1.44 -6.01
CA LYS A 96 20.50 -1.06 -7.12
C LYS A 96 19.60 -2.20 -7.58
N LEU A 97 20.15 -3.41 -7.78
CA LEU A 97 19.37 -4.56 -8.21
C LEU A 97 18.20 -4.85 -7.25
N TYR A 98 18.46 -4.80 -5.95
CA TYR A 98 17.42 -5.04 -4.95
C TYR A 98 16.34 -3.96 -5.00
N SER A 99 16.72 -2.68 -5.07
CA SER A 99 15.72 -1.60 -5.14
C SER A 99 14.92 -1.61 -6.42
N HIS A 100 15.50 -2.00 -7.57
CA HIS A 100 14.77 -2.19 -8.83
C HIS A 100 13.73 -3.30 -8.73
N ILE A 101 14.09 -4.43 -8.11
CA ILE A 101 13.13 -5.52 -7.86
C ILE A 101 12.01 -5.00 -6.94
N GLY A 102 12.34 -4.27 -5.88
CA GLY A 102 11.36 -3.65 -4.99
C GLY A 102 10.41 -2.69 -5.72
N LEU A 103 10.93 -1.85 -6.61
CA LEU A 103 10.12 -0.95 -7.45
C LEU A 103 9.21 -1.73 -8.40
N SER A 104 9.67 -2.85 -8.96
CA SER A 104 8.86 -3.71 -9.83
C SER A 104 7.65 -4.29 -9.07
N PHE A 105 7.84 -4.76 -7.84
CA PHE A 105 6.73 -5.23 -7.00
C PHE A 105 5.81 -4.10 -6.55
N ALA A 106 6.31 -2.89 -6.36
CA ALA A 106 5.48 -1.71 -6.11
C ALA A 106 4.57 -1.37 -7.28
N LEU A 107 5.03 -1.57 -8.52
CA LEU A 107 4.19 -1.43 -9.72
C LEU A 107 3.12 -2.52 -9.77
N VAL A 108 3.45 -3.78 -9.45
CA VAL A 108 2.46 -4.86 -9.38
C VAL A 108 1.39 -4.54 -8.35
N TYR A 109 1.78 -4.13 -7.13
CA TYR A 109 0.85 -3.64 -6.11
C TYR A 109 -0.07 -2.57 -6.67
N ALA A 110 0.49 -1.51 -7.26
CA ALA A 110 -0.28 -0.38 -7.74
C ALA A 110 -1.28 -0.76 -8.83
N VAL A 111 -0.89 -1.62 -9.77
CA VAL A 111 -1.78 -2.11 -10.83
C VAL A 111 -2.94 -2.91 -10.24
N VAL A 112 -2.65 -3.85 -9.34
CA VAL A 112 -3.67 -4.71 -8.73
C VAL A 112 -4.68 -3.86 -7.96
N ILE A 113 -4.23 -2.98 -7.07
CA ILE A 113 -5.11 -2.13 -6.25
C ILE A 113 -5.89 -1.13 -7.09
N LEU A 114 -5.26 -0.53 -8.11
CA LEU A 114 -5.98 0.41 -8.97
C LEU A 114 -7.06 -0.27 -9.80
N VAL A 115 -6.81 -1.47 -10.31
CA VAL A 115 -7.82 -2.25 -11.03
C VAL A 115 -8.97 -2.63 -10.10
N ASP A 116 -8.66 -3.14 -8.93
CA ASP A 116 -9.64 -3.57 -7.93
C ASP A 116 -10.58 -2.43 -7.53
N TYR A 117 -10.02 -1.33 -7.01
CA TYR A 117 -10.79 -0.19 -6.54
C TYR A 117 -11.51 0.56 -7.68
N PHE A 118 -10.90 0.59 -8.88
CA PHE A 118 -11.55 1.20 -10.03
C PHE A 118 -12.77 0.41 -10.48
N LEU A 119 -12.70 -0.92 -10.52
CA LEU A 119 -13.84 -1.77 -10.85
C LEU A 119 -14.96 -1.63 -9.81
N GLU A 120 -14.62 -1.60 -8.53
CA GLU A 120 -15.61 -1.40 -7.47
C GLU A 120 -16.38 -0.08 -7.66
N LEU A 121 -15.66 1.04 -7.90
CA LEU A 121 -16.28 2.36 -8.05
C LEU A 121 -17.00 2.57 -9.39
N THR A 122 -16.53 1.96 -10.49
CA THR A 122 -17.04 2.26 -11.84
C THR A 122 -17.94 1.18 -12.42
N VAL A 123 -17.91 -0.02 -11.85
CA VAL A 123 -18.76 -1.14 -12.29
C VAL A 123 -19.73 -1.54 -11.19
N VAL A 124 -19.22 -1.92 -9.99
CA VAL A 124 -20.06 -2.47 -8.94
C VAL A 124 -21.04 -1.42 -8.40
N VAL A 125 -20.54 -0.26 -7.99
CA VAL A 125 -21.37 0.82 -7.42
C VAL A 125 -22.49 1.28 -8.39
N PRO A 126 -22.22 1.63 -9.66
CA PRO A 126 -23.27 2.02 -10.58
C PRO A 126 -24.28 0.90 -10.89
N SER A 127 -23.82 -0.35 -11.01
CA SER A 127 -24.72 -1.48 -11.26
C SER A 127 -25.66 -1.74 -10.06
N LEU A 128 -25.16 -1.64 -8.83
CA LEU A 128 -25.98 -1.73 -7.63
C LEU A 128 -27.05 -0.62 -7.58
N GLN A 129 -26.68 0.62 -7.95
CA GLN A 129 -27.61 1.75 -8.02
C GLN A 129 -28.67 1.59 -9.13
N ALA A 130 -28.31 0.94 -10.23
CA ALA A 130 -29.22 0.64 -11.35
C ALA A 130 -30.10 -0.59 -11.10
N GLY A 131 -29.82 -1.39 -10.05
CA GLY A 131 -30.49 -2.65 -9.79
C GLY A 131 -30.01 -3.80 -10.71
N GLU A 132 -28.88 -3.64 -11.37
CA GLU A 132 -28.23 -4.64 -12.24
C GLU A 132 -27.35 -5.57 -11.40
N THR A 133 -27.97 -6.48 -10.65
CA THR A 133 -27.27 -7.27 -9.63
C THR A 133 -26.74 -8.62 -10.09
N ALA A 134 -27.09 -9.06 -11.32
CA ALA A 134 -26.68 -10.36 -11.83
C ALA A 134 -25.15 -10.48 -11.95
N GLY A 135 -24.57 -11.44 -11.22
CA GLY A 135 -23.15 -11.73 -11.22
C GLY A 135 -22.28 -10.79 -10.35
N LEU A 136 -22.87 -9.79 -9.69
CA LEU A 136 -22.12 -8.84 -8.88
C LEU A 136 -21.60 -9.42 -7.54
N SER A 137 -22.23 -10.47 -7.03
CA SER A 137 -21.86 -11.04 -5.73
C SER A 137 -20.35 -11.34 -5.60
N LEU A 138 -19.73 -11.79 -6.67
CA LEU A 138 -18.30 -12.14 -6.67
C LEU A 138 -17.36 -10.92 -6.67
N PHE A 139 -17.85 -9.77 -7.12
CA PHE A 139 -17.04 -8.57 -7.32
C PHE A 139 -17.14 -7.58 -6.16
N THR A 140 -18.23 -7.60 -5.41
CA THR A 140 -18.47 -6.62 -4.34
C THR A 140 -17.52 -6.79 -3.16
N GLN A 141 -17.11 -5.66 -2.57
CA GLN A 141 -16.30 -5.62 -1.35
C GLN A 141 -16.94 -6.34 -0.14
N TYR A 142 -18.21 -6.65 -0.21
CA TYR A 142 -18.93 -7.33 0.87
C TYR A 142 -18.86 -8.85 0.80
N ASP A 143 -18.38 -9.45 -0.30
CA ASP A 143 -18.22 -10.91 -0.39
C ASP A 143 -16.89 -11.33 0.27
N PRO A 144 -16.92 -12.02 1.44
CA PRO A 144 -15.71 -12.47 2.13
C PRO A 144 -14.82 -13.42 1.31
N HIS A 145 -15.37 -14.04 0.27
CA HIS A 145 -14.67 -14.95 -0.63
C HIS A 145 -14.59 -14.39 -2.07
N GLY A 146 -14.90 -13.10 -2.22
CA GLY A 146 -14.97 -12.40 -3.49
C GLY A 146 -13.62 -12.02 -4.09
N LEU A 147 -13.69 -11.56 -5.34
CA LEU A 147 -12.50 -11.10 -6.05
C LEU A 147 -11.92 -9.83 -5.45
N PHE A 148 -12.76 -8.94 -4.91
CA PHE A 148 -12.30 -7.71 -4.25
C PHE A 148 -11.32 -8.04 -3.12
N ILE A 149 -11.74 -8.85 -2.14
CA ILE A 149 -10.90 -9.23 -0.99
C ILE A 149 -9.63 -9.99 -1.44
N ALA A 150 -9.75 -10.84 -2.47
CA ALA A 150 -8.61 -11.58 -2.99
C ALA A 150 -7.58 -10.67 -3.70
N LEU A 151 -8.03 -9.71 -4.51
CA LEU A 151 -7.15 -8.78 -5.21
C LEU A 151 -6.51 -7.78 -4.23
N GLU A 152 -7.27 -7.27 -3.28
CA GLU A 152 -6.74 -6.41 -2.23
C GLU A 152 -5.66 -7.14 -1.42
N SER A 153 -5.95 -8.36 -0.98
CA SER A 153 -4.99 -9.23 -0.29
C SER A 153 -3.71 -9.45 -1.09
N LEU A 154 -3.82 -9.76 -2.38
CA LEU A 154 -2.68 -9.92 -3.29
C LEU A 154 -1.88 -8.63 -3.43
N GLY A 155 -2.57 -7.50 -3.64
CA GLY A 155 -1.93 -6.20 -3.77
C GLY A 155 -1.07 -5.88 -2.56
N TYR A 156 -1.63 -5.92 -1.35
CA TYR A 156 -0.87 -5.61 -0.13
C TYR A 156 0.23 -6.64 0.18
N LEU A 157 0.04 -7.90 -0.20
CA LEU A 157 1.14 -8.88 -0.14
C LEU A 157 2.30 -8.45 -1.06
N MET A 158 2.03 -7.99 -2.29
CA MET A 158 3.06 -7.49 -3.21
C MET A 158 3.74 -6.23 -2.67
N MET A 159 3.04 -5.36 -1.94
CA MET A 159 3.65 -4.24 -1.22
C MET A 159 4.68 -4.73 -0.19
N THR A 160 4.38 -5.79 0.57
CA THR A 160 5.35 -6.32 1.55
C THR A 160 6.58 -6.94 0.89
N VAL A 161 6.42 -7.54 -0.28
CA VAL A 161 7.55 -8.02 -1.11
C VAL A 161 8.39 -6.84 -1.60
N ALA A 162 7.76 -5.73 -2.04
CA ALA A 162 8.46 -4.51 -2.41
C ALA A 162 9.29 -3.95 -1.24
N PHE A 163 8.75 -3.94 -0.04
CA PHE A 163 9.47 -3.57 1.19
C PHE A 163 10.69 -4.47 1.44
N LEU A 164 10.52 -5.79 1.35
CA LEU A 164 11.62 -6.74 1.57
C LEU A 164 12.80 -6.44 0.65
N PHE A 165 12.53 -6.24 -0.63
CA PHE A 165 13.59 -5.95 -1.61
C PHE A 165 14.16 -4.54 -1.49
N ALA A 166 13.42 -3.56 -0.97
CA ALA A 166 13.95 -2.23 -0.66
C ALA A 166 14.76 -2.19 0.64
N ALA A 167 14.55 -3.12 1.56
CA ALA A 167 15.19 -3.14 2.89
C ALA A 167 16.73 -3.05 2.87
N PRO A 168 17.47 -3.72 1.94
CA PRO A 168 18.92 -3.64 1.87
C PRO A 168 19.48 -2.26 1.55
N VAL A 169 18.68 -1.35 1.00
CA VAL A 169 19.09 0.04 0.72
C VAL A 169 19.46 0.75 2.01
N PHE A 170 18.77 0.45 3.10
CA PHE A 170 18.89 1.12 4.39
C PHE A 170 19.89 0.40 5.30
N ALA A 171 21.17 0.83 5.29
CA ALA A 171 22.25 0.20 6.03
C ALA A 171 23.01 1.17 6.97
N GLY A 172 22.61 2.44 7.01
CA GLY A 172 23.31 3.49 7.73
C GLY A 172 22.93 3.63 9.22
N GLY A 173 22.51 4.83 9.62
CA GLY A 173 22.23 5.18 11.01
C GLY A 173 21.00 4.50 11.63
N ARG A 174 20.64 4.93 12.84
CA ARG A 174 19.52 4.31 13.60
C ARG A 174 18.19 4.34 12.83
N ALA A 175 17.87 5.46 12.15
CA ALA A 175 16.64 5.60 11.38
C ALA A 175 16.59 4.60 10.20
N GLU A 176 17.68 4.45 9.45
CA GLU A 176 17.74 3.49 8.35
C GLU A 176 17.64 2.05 8.83
N ARG A 177 18.29 1.69 9.93
CA ARG A 177 18.14 0.36 10.53
C ARG A 177 16.72 0.08 10.98
N ALA A 178 16.01 1.09 11.49
CA ALA A 178 14.60 0.96 11.84
C ALA A 178 13.73 0.74 10.60
N ILE A 179 13.93 1.50 9.51
CA ILE A 179 13.22 1.30 8.24
C ILE A 179 13.45 -0.11 7.72
N ARG A 180 14.72 -0.55 7.69
CA ARG A 180 15.06 -1.92 7.26
C ARG A 180 14.35 -2.98 8.11
N GLY A 181 14.34 -2.81 9.43
CA GLY A 181 13.65 -3.73 10.34
C GLY A 181 12.14 -3.77 10.11
N LEU A 182 11.49 -2.62 9.94
CA LEU A 182 10.07 -2.51 9.63
C LEU A 182 9.73 -3.20 8.31
N PHE A 183 10.53 -3.01 7.27
CA PHE A 183 10.31 -3.59 5.96
C PHE A 183 10.42 -5.13 5.98
N VAL A 184 11.47 -5.66 6.63
CA VAL A 184 11.64 -7.11 6.76
C VAL A 184 10.53 -7.71 7.63
N LEU A 185 10.21 -7.07 8.75
CA LEU A 185 9.16 -7.53 9.67
C LEU A 185 7.79 -7.57 8.97
N SER A 186 7.47 -6.55 8.17
CA SER A 186 6.23 -6.51 7.39
C SER A 186 6.07 -7.74 6.50
N PHE A 187 7.11 -8.10 5.76
CA PHE A 187 7.10 -9.28 4.90
C PHE A 187 6.96 -10.57 5.71
N VAL A 188 7.73 -10.72 6.78
CA VAL A 188 7.68 -11.94 7.63
C VAL A 188 6.28 -12.15 8.21
N LEU A 189 5.65 -11.07 8.72
CA LEU A 189 4.31 -11.14 9.28
C LEU A 189 3.25 -11.43 8.21
N ALA A 190 3.37 -10.84 7.01
CA ALA A 190 2.46 -11.13 5.91
C ALA A 190 2.56 -12.57 5.44
N VAL A 191 3.77 -13.12 5.31
CA VAL A 191 3.97 -14.53 4.96
C VAL A 191 3.45 -15.46 6.06
N ALA A 192 3.69 -15.15 7.33
CA ALA A 192 3.16 -15.93 8.44
C ALA A 192 1.61 -15.94 8.43
N SER A 193 0.97 -14.79 8.15
CA SER A 193 -0.48 -14.70 8.00
C SER A 193 -0.98 -15.50 6.79
N PHE A 194 -0.27 -15.45 5.66
CA PHE A 194 -0.61 -16.23 4.47
C PHE A 194 -0.49 -17.74 4.71
N VAL A 195 0.53 -18.20 5.45
CA VAL A 195 0.64 -19.59 5.88
C VAL A 195 -0.54 -19.96 6.78
N GLY A 196 -0.95 -19.08 7.69
CA GLY A 196 -2.15 -19.26 8.51
C GLY A 196 -3.41 -19.48 7.67
N LEU A 197 -3.60 -18.66 6.61
CA LEU A 197 -4.69 -18.85 5.66
C LEU A 197 -4.58 -20.19 4.92
N ALA A 198 -3.43 -20.47 4.30
CA ALA A 198 -3.27 -21.60 3.40
C ALA A 198 -3.21 -22.97 4.09
N VAL A 199 -2.67 -23.03 5.31
CA VAL A 199 -2.37 -24.31 6.01
C VAL A 199 -3.33 -24.54 7.18
N LEU A 200 -3.71 -23.48 7.92
CA LEU A 200 -4.55 -23.59 9.12
C LEU A 200 -6.03 -23.30 8.83
N GLY A 201 -6.37 -22.94 7.59
CA GLY A 201 -7.75 -22.64 7.20
C GLY A 201 -8.28 -21.34 7.82
N HIS A 202 -7.43 -20.34 8.05
CA HIS A 202 -7.86 -19.03 8.50
C HIS A 202 -8.76 -18.36 7.44
N ASP A 203 -9.60 -17.45 7.89
CA ASP A 203 -10.49 -16.69 7.03
C ASP A 203 -9.70 -15.71 6.13
N LEU A 204 -10.12 -15.57 4.85
CA LEU A 204 -9.45 -14.68 3.89
C LEU A 204 -9.55 -13.21 4.32
N VAL A 205 -10.70 -12.78 4.88
CA VAL A 205 -10.87 -11.41 5.37
C VAL A 205 -9.96 -11.15 6.58
N ALA A 206 -9.76 -12.15 7.44
CA ALA A 206 -8.82 -12.02 8.55
C ALA A 206 -7.36 -11.88 8.06
N PHE A 207 -7.00 -12.57 6.99
CA PHE A 207 -5.71 -12.40 6.33
C PHE A 207 -5.57 -10.99 5.73
N GLU A 208 -6.55 -10.56 4.94
CA GLU A 208 -6.61 -9.25 4.30
C GLU A 208 -6.46 -8.13 5.34
N VAL A 209 -7.30 -8.07 6.36
CA VAL A 209 -7.25 -7.07 7.44
C VAL A 209 -5.89 -7.08 8.13
N THR A 210 -5.30 -8.25 8.37
CA THR A 210 -3.99 -8.37 9.01
C THR A 210 -2.90 -7.73 8.15
N VAL A 211 -2.84 -8.06 6.85
CA VAL A 211 -1.81 -7.53 5.95
C VAL A 211 -2.01 -6.04 5.71
N LEU A 212 -3.25 -5.58 5.60
CA LEU A 212 -3.61 -4.17 5.49
C LEU A 212 -3.14 -3.36 6.70
N MET A 213 -3.43 -3.83 7.92
CA MET A 213 -2.99 -3.16 9.14
C MET A 213 -1.46 -3.11 9.26
N ILE A 214 -0.78 -4.21 8.96
CA ILE A 214 0.69 -4.26 8.95
C ILE A 214 1.25 -3.22 7.98
N THR A 215 0.75 -3.16 6.75
CA THR A 215 1.25 -2.23 5.73
C THR A 215 0.97 -0.78 6.09
N TRP A 216 -0.19 -0.45 6.65
CA TRP A 216 -0.49 0.91 7.11
C TRP A 216 0.46 1.36 8.22
N ILE A 217 0.68 0.53 9.24
CA ILE A 217 1.61 0.83 10.34
C ILE A 217 3.03 1.02 9.81
N VAL A 218 3.47 0.13 8.91
CA VAL A 218 4.82 0.20 8.34
C VAL A 218 4.98 1.42 7.43
N LEU A 219 3.99 1.75 6.59
CA LEU A 219 4.02 2.95 5.76
C LEU A 219 4.06 4.23 6.59
N PHE A 220 3.24 4.32 7.63
CA PHE A 220 3.22 5.47 8.52
C PHE A 220 4.55 5.66 9.24
N ALA A 221 5.06 4.59 9.87
CA ALA A 221 6.30 4.62 10.62
C ALA A 221 7.54 4.84 9.73
N SER A 222 7.65 4.09 8.63
CA SER A 222 8.78 4.23 7.72
C SER A 222 8.73 5.52 6.92
N GLY A 223 7.55 5.98 6.51
CA GLY A 223 7.36 7.26 5.82
C GLY A 223 7.85 8.44 6.66
N THR A 224 7.52 8.48 7.95
CA THR A 224 8.04 9.50 8.87
C THR A 224 9.57 9.46 8.99
N LEU A 225 10.17 8.27 9.06
CA LEU A 225 11.63 8.13 9.10
C LEU A 225 12.28 8.52 7.76
N LEU A 226 11.65 8.16 6.63
CA LEU A 226 12.10 8.50 5.27
C LEU A 226 12.12 10.01 5.03
N CYS A 227 11.19 10.78 5.60
CA CYS A 227 11.25 12.24 5.57
C CYS A 227 12.60 12.74 6.12
N GLY A 228 13.07 12.18 7.24
CA GLY A 228 14.36 12.52 7.82
C GLY A 228 15.56 12.11 6.95
N VAL A 229 15.50 10.91 6.33
CA VAL A 229 16.55 10.40 5.44
C VAL A 229 16.67 11.28 4.18
N PHE A 230 15.58 11.53 3.49
CA PHE A 230 15.58 12.34 2.26
C PHE A 230 15.94 13.81 2.53
N ARG A 231 15.51 14.38 3.66
CA ARG A 231 15.91 15.73 4.06
C ARG A 231 17.43 15.87 4.23
N ARG A 232 18.06 14.90 4.89
CA ARG A 232 19.52 14.87 5.08
C ARG A 232 20.24 14.70 3.74
N ALA A 233 19.80 13.77 2.90
CA ALA A 233 20.35 13.56 1.56
C ALA A 233 20.30 14.85 0.72
N GLY A 234 19.19 15.58 0.76
CA GLY A 234 19.04 16.86 0.07
C GLY A 234 19.97 17.96 0.59
N GLN A 235 20.26 17.99 1.90
CA GLN A 235 21.20 18.93 2.51
C GLN A 235 22.65 18.64 2.06
N THR A 236 23.06 17.37 2.10
CA THR A 236 24.40 16.94 1.64
C THR A 236 24.61 17.27 0.15
N ALA A 237 23.60 17.06 -0.70
CA ALA A 237 23.69 17.41 -2.11
C ALA A 237 23.81 18.92 -2.38
N ARG A 238 23.30 19.78 -1.48
CA ARG A 238 23.46 21.25 -1.58
C ARG A 238 24.86 21.72 -1.17
N LEU A 239 25.45 21.08 -0.16
CA LEU A 239 26.80 21.42 0.31
C LEU A 239 27.91 20.97 -0.65
N ALA A 240 27.63 20.01 -1.52
CA ALA A 240 28.54 19.50 -2.54
C ALA A 240 28.53 20.29 -3.86
N ARG A 241 27.71 21.34 -3.95
CA ARG A 241 27.64 22.28 -5.10
C ARG A 241 28.42 23.54 -4.80
#